data_b84a775615b86058aa52177d2419084b
#
_entry.id   b84a775615b86058aa52177d2419084b
#
_cell.length_a   1.000
_cell.length_b   1.000
_cell.length_c   1.000
_cell.angle_alpha   90.00
_cell.angle_beta   90.00
_cell.angle_gamma   90.00
#
_symmetry.space_group_name_H-M   'P 1'
#
loop_
_entity.id
_entity.type
_entity.pdbx_description
1 polymer ?
#
loop_
_entity_poly.entity_id
_entity_poly.type
_entity_poly.pdbx_seq_one_letter_code
_entity_poly.pdbx_strand_id
1 'polypeptide(L)'
;GRGMSFSEVREYRAGDDVRDIDWNVTARSSKPHIKIYEEERELTMMLLVDVSGSRMFGSTERTKQNVITEIAAVLAFSATQNNDKVGCILFSDRVEKFIPPKKGRSHILHIIREMVGFEAAGHSTAISEAMRYLVGVNKKRTTCFLLSDMLDAPSDIVKLEDALKIASSKHDIM
;
A
#
# COMPACT_ATOMS: atom_id res chain seq x y z
N GLY A 1 -4.81 11.34 5.45
CA GLY A 1 -5.24 12.73 5.34
C GLY A 1 -4.34 13.51 4.40
N ARG A 2 -4.92 14.50 3.74
CA ARG A 2 -4.15 15.44 2.94
C ARG A 2 -3.52 16.45 3.88
N GLY A 3 -2.21 16.31 4.12
CA GLY A 3 -1.44 17.32 4.83
C GLY A 3 -0.94 18.37 3.85
N MET A 4 -0.94 19.62 4.25
CA MET A 4 -0.32 20.73 3.51
C MET A 4 0.92 21.13 4.28
N SER A 5 2.11 20.96 3.70
CA SER A 5 3.35 21.43 4.29
C SER A 5 3.83 22.71 3.63
N PHE A 6 4.43 23.58 4.43
CA PHE A 6 5.05 24.82 3.91
C PHE A 6 6.25 24.46 3.06
N SER A 7 6.29 24.93 1.79
CA SER A 7 7.42 24.66 0.91
C SER A 7 8.25 25.90 0.58
N GLU A 8 7.63 27.04 0.24
CA GLU A 8 8.37 28.25 -0.10
C GLU A 8 7.53 29.51 0.06
N VAL A 9 8.19 30.66 -0.04
CA VAL A 9 7.57 31.99 -0.08
C VAL A 9 7.99 32.69 -1.38
N ARG A 10 7.03 33.29 -2.08
CA ARG A 10 7.30 34.11 -3.27
C ARG A 10 6.52 35.43 -3.23
N GLU A 11 6.89 36.38 -4.07
CA GLU A 11 6.12 37.61 -4.21
C GLU A 11 4.68 37.34 -4.65
N TYR A 12 3.75 38.09 -4.06
CA TYR A 12 2.33 38.07 -4.45
C TYR A 12 2.17 38.48 -5.91
N ARG A 13 1.29 37.79 -6.61
CA ARG A 13 0.87 38.12 -7.98
C ARG A 13 -0.64 38.29 -8.02
N ALA A 14 -1.11 39.12 -8.93
CA ALA A 14 -2.54 39.29 -9.15
C ALA A 14 -3.21 37.93 -9.40
N GLY A 15 -4.28 37.65 -8.65
CA GLY A 15 -4.98 36.38 -8.68
C GLY A 15 -4.62 35.41 -7.54
N ASP A 16 -3.54 35.66 -6.81
CA ASP A 16 -3.22 34.88 -5.64
C ASP A 16 -4.21 35.13 -4.50
N ASP A 17 -4.42 34.12 -3.65
CA ASP A 17 -5.31 34.23 -2.51
C ASP A 17 -4.66 35.06 -1.40
N VAL A 18 -5.31 36.16 -1.00
CA VAL A 18 -4.81 37.05 0.05
C VAL A 18 -4.68 36.38 1.40
N ARG A 19 -5.40 35.27 1.64
CA ARG A 19 -5.30 34.48 2.87
C ARG A 19 -3.95 33.78 3.01
N ASP A 20 -3.22 33.59 1.90
CA ASP A 20 -1.92 32.95 1.90
C ASP A 20 -0.76 33.94 2.11
N ILE A 21 -1.04 35.23 2.29
CA ILE A 21 0.00 36.25 2.52
C ILE A 21 0.77 35.94 3.80
N ASP A 22 2.09 35.92 3.69
CA ASP A 22 2.98 35.84 4.83
C ASP A 22 3.31 37.25 5.32
N TRP A 23 2.63 37.67 6.38
CA TRP A 23 2.76 39.03 6.89
C TRP A 23 4.13 39.30 7.51
N ASN A 24 4.82 38.28 8.01
CA ASN A 24 6.17 38.43 8.58
C ASN A 24 7.21 38.74 7.48
N VAL A 25 7.16 38.00 6.38
CA VAL A 25 8.04 38.24 5.23
C VAL A 25 7.68 39.54 4.55
N THR A 26 6.39 39.81 4.39
CA THR A 26 5.88 41.04 3.78
C THR A 26 6.37 42.28 4.54
N ALA A 27 6.34 42.26 5.87
CA ALA A 27 6.83 43.34 6.70
C ALA A 27 8.34 43.62 6.54
N ARG A 28 9.12 42.58 6.31
CA ARG A 28 10.58 42.70 6.13
C ARG A 28 10.99 43.18 4.74
N SER A 29 10.27 42.75 3.72
CA SER A 29 10.63 42.99 2.32
C SER A 29 9.94 44.23 1.71
N SER A 30 8.97 44.81 2.38
CA SER A 30 8.12 45.90 1.90
C SER A 30 7.29 45.56 0.66
N LYS A 31 7.22 44.29 0.28
CA LYS A 31 6.39 43.78 -0.81
C LYS A 31 5.57 42.59 -0.32
N PRO A 32 4.32 42.45 -0.78
CA PRO A 32 3.50 41.30 -0.41
C PRO A 32 4.13 39.98 -0.85
N HIS A 33 4.22 39.01 0.05
CA HIS A 33 4.69 37.66 -0.22
C HIS A 33 3.62 36.68 0.21
N ILE A 34 3.51 35.56 -0.53
CA ILE A 34 2.60 34.48 -0.22
C ILE A 34 3.35 33.20 0.14
N LYS A 35 2.68 32.38 0.95
CA LYS A 35 3.12 31.03 1.27
C LYS A 35 2.64 30.09 0.17
N ILE A 36 3.55 29.30 -0.37
CA ILE A 36 3.23 28.21 -1.29
C ILE A 36 3.32 26.91 -0.52
N TYR A 37 2.23 26.15 -0.53
CA TYR A 37 2.16 24.86 0.12
C TYR A 37 2.24 23.75 -0.92
N GLU A 38 3.07 22.74 -0.64
CA GLU A 38 3.01 21.48 -1.36
C GLU A 38 2.03 20.55 -0.66
N GLU A 39 1.18 19.90 -1.46
CA GLU A 39 0.31 18.85 -0.96
C GLU A 39 1.17 17.62 -0.64
N GLU A 40 1.32 17.27 0.65
CA GLU A 40 1.90 15.99 1.05
C GLU A 40 0.90 14.89 0.73
N ARG A 41 1.21 14.11 -0.32
CA ARG A 41 0.48 12.89 -0.61
C ARG A 41 1.04 11.77 0.24
N GLU A 42 0.30 11.43 1.30
CA GLU A 42 0.57 10.23 2.06
C GLU A 42 -0.03 9.06 1.31
N LEU A 43 0.81 8.31 0.60
CA LEU A 43 0.41 7.12 -0.11
C LEU A 43 0.48 5.91 0.82
N THR A 44 -0.42 4.98 0.59
CA THR A 44 -0.43 3.70 1.29
C THR A 44 -0.35 2.58 0.26
N MET A 45 0.58 1.66 0.48
CA MET A 45 0.74 0.44 -0.29
C MET A 45 0.27 -0.74 0.54
N MET A 46 -0.53 -1.62 -0.05
CA MET A 46 -0.90 -2.90 0.54
C MET A 46 -0.35 -4.04 -0.31
N LEU A 47 0.38 -4.93 0.33
CA LEU A 47 0.85 -6.17 -0.29
C LEU A 47 -0.12 -7.29 0.06
N LEU A 48 -0.70 -7.91 -0.96
CA LEU A 48 -1.55 -9.09 -0.80
C LEU A 48 -0.74 -10.29 -1.27
N VAL A 49 -0.28 -11.09 -0.33
CA VAL A 49 0.70 -12.14 -0.55
C VAL A 49 0.07 -13.50 -0.38
N ASP A 50 0.05 -14.28 -1.45
CA ASP A 50 -0.41 -15.65 -1.44
C ASP A 50 0.63 -16.55 -0.75
N VAL A 51 0.25 -17.13 0.38
CA VAL A 51 1.10 -18.04 1.15
C VAL A 51 0.60 -19.49 1.11
N SER A 52 -0.34 -19.81 0.21
CA SER A 52 -0.92 -21.15 0.10
C SER A 52 0.12 -22.23 -0.20
N GLY A 53 1.18 -21.88 -0.94
CA GLY A 53 2.28 -22.79 -1.27
C GLY A 53 3.30 -23.00 -0.15
N SER A 54 3.21 -22.26 0.95
CA SER A 54 4.23 -22.27 2.02
C SER A 54 4.37 -23.61 2.74
N ARG A 55 3.34 -24.46 2.69
CA ARG A 55 3.33 -25.80 3.32
C ARG A 55 3.77 -26.92 2.39
N MET A 56 3.99 -26.62 1.10
CA MET A 56 4.38 -27.64 0.16
C MET A 56 5.88 -27.90 0.22
N PHE A 57 6.27 -29.17 0.33
CA PHE A 57 7.65 -29.59 0.44
C PHE A 57 8.34 -29.81 -0.93
N GLY A 58 7.75 -29.34 -2.01
CA GLY A 58 8.35 -29.41 -3.34
C GLY A 58 9.33 -28.27 -3.57
N SER A 59 10.45 -28.55 -4.24
CA SER A 59 11.45 -27.53 -4.58
C SER A 59 10.88 -26.39 -5.42
N THR A 60 9.96 -26.71 -6.34
CA THR A 60 9.29 -25.72 -7.21
C THR A 60 8.41 -24.77 -6.42
N GLU A 61 7.60 -25.26 -5.49
CA GLU A 61 6.71 -24.44 -4.69
C GLU A 61 7.49 -23.54 -3.72
N ARG A 62 8.56 -24.06 -3.14
CA ARG A 62 9.45 -23.27 -2.29
C ARG A 62 10.14 -22.16 -3.08
N THR A 63 10.55 -22.42 -4.32
CA THR A 63 11.15 -21.44 -5.21
C THR A 63 10.16 -20.34 -5.56
N LYS A 64 8.91 -20.67 -5.88
CA LYS A 64 7.84 -19.69 -6.13
C LYS A 64 7.61 -18.81 -4.91
N GLN A 65 7.54 -19.41 -3.72
CA GLN A 65 7.33 -18.66 -2.47
C GLN A 65 8.50 -17.71 -2.19
N ASN A 66 9.72 -18.12 -2.47
CA ASN A 66 10.90 -17.27 -2.33
C ASN A 66 10.87 -16.09 -3.31
N VAL A 67 10.44 -16.30 -4.54
CA VAL A 67 10.28 -15.23 -5.55
C VAL A 67 9.22 -14.23 -5.10
N ILE A 68 8.08 -14.71 -4.62
CA ILE A 68 7.00 -13.85 -4.10
C ILE A 68 7.52 -12.99 -2.93
N THR A 69 8.23 -13.60 -2.01
CA THR A 69 8.82 -12.89 -0.85
C THR A 69 9.83 -11.84 -1.30
N GLU A 70 10.67 -12.17 -2.26
CA GLU A 70 11.67 -11.24 -2.81
C GLU A 70 11.02 -10.05 -3.49
N ILE A 71 9.99 -10.28 -4.32
CA ILE A 71 9.23 -9.22 -4.98
C ILE A 71 8.56 -8.33 -3.93
N ALA A 72 7.93 -8.92 -2.93
CA ALA A 72 7.29 -8.17 -1.85
C ALA A 72 8.29 -7.28 -1.10
N ALA A 73 9.49 -7.81 -0.82
CA ALA A 73 10.54 -7.04 -0.16
C ALA A 73 11.00 -5.85 -1.00
N VAL A 74 11.21 -6.03 -2.29
CA VAL A 74 11.62 -4.96 -3.22
C VAL A 74 10.56 -3.86 -3.26
N LEU A 75 9.29 -4.22 -3.39
CA LEU A 75 8.18 -3.27 -3.41
C LEU A 75 8.08 -2.50 -2.09
N ALA A 76 8.20 -3.19 -0.97
CA ALA A 76 8.12 -2.57 0.36
C ALA A 76 9.27 -1.59 0.61
N PHE A 77 10.50 -1.94 0.26
CA PHE A 77 11.64 -1.04 0.40
C PHE A 77 11.53 0.17 -0.53
N SER A 78 11.03 -0.02 -1.76
CA SER A 78 10.78 1.07 -2.69
C SER A 78 9.77 2.08 -2.11
N ALA A 79 8.68 1.59 -1.55
CA ALA A 79 7.68 2.45 -0.90
C ALA A 79 8.26 3.23 0.29
N THR A 80 9.15 2.60 1.05
CA THR A 80 9.82 3.24 2.18
C THR A 80 10.71 4.41 1.74
N GLN A 81 11.38 4.30 0.59
CA GLN A 81 12.18 5.40 0.03
C GLN A 81 11.31 6.62 -0.31
N ASN A 82 10.04 6.41 -0.67
CA ASN A 82 9.07 7.46 -0.92
C ASN A 82 8.33 7.90 0.35
N ASN A 83 8.71 7.40 1.50
CA ASN A 83 8.05 7.66 2.79
C ASN A 83 6.57 7.25 2.82
N ASP A 84 6.21 6.23 2.07
CA ASP A 84 4.86 5.67 2.04
C ASP A 84 4.62 4.71 3.20
N LYS A 85 3.36 4.54 3.57
CA LYS A 85 2.94 3.48 4.49
C LYS A 85 2.83 2.17 3.74
N VAL A 86 3.24 1.08 4.37
CA VAL A 86 3.15 -0.27 3.81
C VAL A 86 2.47 -1.18 4.80
N GLY A 87 1.43 -1.87 4.34
CA GLY A 87 0.77 -2.95 5.05
C GLY A 87 0.80 -4.24 4.25
N CYS A 88 0.36 -5.32 4.84
CA CYS A 88 0.39 -6.63 4.21
C CYS A 88 -0.79 -7.50 4.66
N ILE A 89 -1.33 -8.24 3.70
CA ILE A 89 -2.29 -9.32 3.95
C ILE A 89 -1.67 -10.60 3.44
N LEU A 90 -1.39 -11.52 4.34
CA LEU A 90 -0.99 -12.89 3.99
C LEU A 90 -2.26 -13.73 3.88
N PHE A 91 -2.44 -14.42 2.76
CA PHE A 91 -3.66 -15.18 2.55
C PHE A 91 -3.41 -16.53 1.87
N SER A 92 -4.34 -17.43 2.06
CA SER A 92 -4.48 -18.70 1.38
C SER A 92 -5.93 -18.81 0.85
N ASP A 93 -6.68 -19.82 1.22
CA ASP A 93 -8.14 -19.85 1.06
C ASP A 93 -8.87 -18.99 2.11
N ARG A 94 -8.11 -18.37 2.98
CA ARG A 94 -8.54 -17.47 4.04
C ARG A 94 -7.49 -16.39 4.26
N VAL A 95 -7.87 -15.32 4.95
CA VAL A 95 -6.89 -14.37 5.46
C VAL A 95 -6.13 -15.02 6.61
N GLU A 96 -4.82 -15.15 6.46
CA GLU A 96 -3.95 -15.78 7.43
C GLU A 96 -3.38 -14.76 8.42
N LYS A 97 -2.98 -13.60 7.93
CA LYS A 97 -2.43 -12.53 8.75
C LYS A 97 -2.63 -11.17 8.11
N PHE A 98 -2.96 -10.18 8.94
CA PHE A 98 -3.04 -8.79 8.54
C PHE A 98 -2.02 -7.96 9.31
N ILE A 99 -1.20 -7.22 8.58
CA ILE A 99 -0.23 -6.29 9.13
C ILE A 99 -0.67 -4.89 8.69
N PRO A 100 -1.14 -4.04 9.62
CA PRO A 100 -1.61 -2.69 9.29
C PRO A 100 -0.53 -1.83 8.66
N PRO A 101 -0.92 -0.88 7.78
CA PRO A 101 0.03 0.03 7.16
C PRO A 101 0.71 0.94 8.18
N LYS A 102 2.03 0.99 8.12
CA LYS A 102 2.86 1.92 8.88
C LYS A 102 4.06 2.35 8.06
N LYS A 103 4.66 3.48 8.42
CA LYS A 103 5.88 3.98 7.81
C LYS A 103 7.12 3.38 8.46
N GLY A 104 8.22 3.42 7.72
CA GLY A 104 9.54 3.20 8.26
C GLY A 104 10.14 1.83 7.99
N ARG A 105 11.46 1.79 8.05
CA ARG A 105 12.25 0.60 7.73
C ARG A 105 12.00 -0.56 8.68
N SER A 106 11.86 -0.28 9.98
CA SER A 106 11.64 -1.35 10.97
C SER A 106 10.32 -2.07 10.72
N HIS A 107 9.30 -1.35 10.25
CA HIS A 107 8.02 -1.95 9.88
C HIS A 107 8.16 -2.86 8.65
N ILE A 108 8.93 -2.44 7.65
CA ILE A 108 9.22 -3.26 6.47
C ILE A 108 9.94 -4.55 6.88
N LEU A 109 10.92 -4.47 7.75
CA LEU A 109 11.63 -5.63 8.26
C LEU A 109 10.69 -6.57 9.04
N HIS A 110 9.75 -6.02 9.79
CA HIS A 110 8.70 -6.80 10.45
C HIS A 110 7.85 -7.57 9.43
N ILE A 111 7.38 -6.90 8.37
CA ILE A 111 6.61 -7.55 7.30
C ILE A 111 7.40 -8.70 6.67
N ILE A 112 8.67 -8.47 6.34
CA ILE A 112 9.53 -9.49 5.73
C ILE A 112 9.72 -10.70 6.67
N ARG A 113 9.95 -10.46 7.96
CA ARG A 113 10.08 -11.54 8.95
C ARG A 113 8.81 -12.38 9.04
N GLU A 114 7.64 -11.72 8.97
CA GLU A 114 6.37 -12.44 9.01
C GLU A 114 6.14 -13.28 7.75
N MET A 115 6.64 -12.84 6.60
CA MET A 115 6.54 -13.61 5.35
C MET A 115 7.51 -14.79 5.30
N VAL A 116 8.75 -14.58 5.73
CA VAL A 116 9.78 -15.61 5.71
C VAL A 116 9.42 -16.72 6.70
N GLY A 117 9.29 -17.94 6.19
CA GLY A 117 8.94 -19.08 7.02
C GLY A 117 7.50 -19.12 7.49
N PHE A 118 6.61 -18.27 6.93
CA PHE A 118 5.20 -18.34 7.28
C PHE A 118 4.60 -19.67 6.85
N GLU A 119 3.90 -20.34 7.78
CA GLU A 119 3.18 -21.58 7.52
C GLU A 119 1.68 -21.31 7.47
N ALA A 120 1.10 -21.44 6.27
CA ALA A 120 -0.32 -21.23 6.07
C ALA A 120 -1.14 -22.37 6.70
N ALA A 121 -2.27 -22.01 7.31
CA ALA A 121 -3.25 -22.99 7.79
C ALA A 121 -4.07 -23.57 6.62
N GLY A 122 -4.39 -22.75 5.64
CA GLY A 122 -5.11 -23.15 4.42
C GLY A 122 -4.21 -23.81 3.38
N HIS A 123 -4.80 -24.64 2.54
CA HIS A 123 -4.08 -25.42 1.50
C HIS A 123 -4.35 -24.93 0.08
N SER A 124 -5.39 -24.15 -0.12
CA SER A 124 -5.77 -23.61 -1.43
C SER A 124 -5.70 -22.10 -1.43
N THR A 125 -5.99 -21.49 -2.58
CA THR A 125 -5.92 -20.04 -2.78
C THR A 125 -7.33 -19.50 -3.03
N ALA A 126 -7.70 -18.43 -2.33
CA ALA A 126 -8.92 -17.65 -2.56
C ALA A 126 -8.59 -16.16 -2.54
N ILE A 127 -8.26 -15.61 -3.70
CA ILE A 127 -7.94 -14.20 -3.88
C ILE A 127 -9.13 -13.33 -3.48
N SER A 128 -10.36 -13.77 -3.73
CA SER A 128 -11.58 -13.07 -3.37
C SER A 128 -11.66 -12.75 -1.87
N GLU A 129 -11.19 -13.64 -1.01
CA GLU A 129 -11.19 -13.40 0.44
C GLU A 129 -10.21 -12.30 0.84
N ALA A 130 -9.02 -12.27 0.22
CA ALA A 130 -8.06 -11.19 0.43
C ALA A 130 -8.60 -9.84 -0.03
N MET A 131 -9.26 -9.80 -1.19
CA MET A 131 -9.86 -8.58 -1.73
C MET A 131 -10.99 -8.04 -0.86
N ARG A 132 -11.87 -8.90 -0.37
CA ARG A 132 -12.94 -8.49 0.56
C ARG A 132 -12.37 -7.91 1.84
N TYR A 133 -11.37 -8.56 2.38
CA TYR A 133 -10.72 -8.10 3.61
C TYR A 133 -10.06 -6.73 3.39
N LEU A 134 -9.37 -6.55 2.27
CA LEU A 134 -8.76 -5.28 1.89
C LEU A 134 -9.79 -4.14 1.89
N VAL A 135 -10.92 -4.35 1.23
CA VAL A 135 -12.00 -3.35 1.16
C VAL A 135 -12.56 -3.04 2.54
N GLY A 136 -12.64 -4.05 3.40
CA GLY A 136 -13.14 -3.89 4.76
C GLY A 136 -12.23 -3.10 5.69
N VAL A 137 -10.92 -3.29 5.60
CA VAL A 137 -9.94 -2.68 6.52
C VAL A 137 -9.35 -1.37 6.01
N ASN A 138 -9.27 -1.16 4.70
CA ASN A 138 -8.73 0.05 4.11
C ASN A 138 -9.85 0.92 3.55
N LYS A 139 -10.20 1.98 4.27
CA LYS A 139 -11.27 2.91 3.87
C LYS A 139 -10.78 3.99 2.91
N LYS A 140 -9.50 4.32 2.94
CA LYS A 140 -8.87 5.26 2.01
C LYS A 140 -8.33 4.50 0.82
N ARG A 141 -8.29 5.16 -0.35
CA ARG A 141 -7.72 4.57 -1.55
C ARG A 141 -6.25 4.20 -1.33
N THR A 142 -5.89 2.98 -1.67
CA THR A 142 -4.53 2.44 -1.54
C THR A 142 -4.07 1.83 -2.84
N THR A 143 -2.76 1.77 -3.05
CA THR A 143 -2.17 0.98 -4.13
C THR A 143 -1.92 -0.43 -3.61
N CYS A 144 -2.46 -1.43 -4.29
CA CYS A 144 -2.41 -2.81 -3.85
C CYS A 144 -1.66 -3.66 -4.87
N PHE A 145 -0.67 -4.42 -4.40
CA PHE A 145 0.03 -5.40 -5.23
C PHE A 145 -0.41 -6.80 -4.83
N LEU A 146 -0.99 -7.52 -5.79
CA LEU A 146 -1.39 -8.91 -5.62
C LEU A 146 -0.27 -9.83 -6.09
N LEU A 147 0.29 -10.58 -5.16
CA LEU A 147 1.40 -11.50 -5.42
C LEU A 147 0.90 -12.94 -5.24
N SER A 148 0.52 -13.55 -6.35
CA SER A 148 -0.02 -14.90 -6.41
C SER A 148 0.26 -15.50 -7.79
N ASP A 149 0.22 -16.83 -7.88
CA ASP A 149 0.24 -17.53 -9.16
C ASP A 149 -1.14 -17.57 -9.84
N MET A 150 -2.16 -16.97 -9.20
CA MET A 150 -3.53 -16.83 -9.70
C MET A 150 -4.26 -18.17 -9.89
N LEU A 151 -3.83 -19.23 -9.22
CA LEU A 151 -4.45 -20.54 -9.32
C LEU A 151 -5.57 -20.72 -8.27
N ASP A 152 -6.65 -19.97 -8.43
CA ASP A 152 -7.87 -20.15 -7.63
C ASP A 152 -8.63 -21.41 -8.08
N ALA A 153 -9.40 -21.97 -7.15
CA ALA A 153 -10.30 -23.06 -7.50
C ALA A 153 -11.34 -22.58 -8.54
N PRO A 154 -11.68 -23.41 -9.56
CA PRO A 154 -12.63 -23.01 -10.60
C PRO A 154 -13.99 -22.53 -10.07
N SER A 155 -14.44 -23.07 -8.95
CA SER A 155 -15.68 -22.66 -8.28
C SER A 155 -15.67 -21.22 -7.75
N ASP A 156 -14.50 -20.62 -7.60
CA ASP A 156 -14.33 -19.29 -7.01
C ASP A 156 -14.14 -18.18 -8.06
N ILE A 157 -14.12 -18.51 -9.36
CA ILE A 157 -13.89 -17.53 -10.43
C ILE A 157 -14.92 -16.41 -10.41
N VAL A 158 -16.20 -16.73 -10.23
CA VAL A 158 -17.28 -15.72 -10.18
C VAL A 158 -17.11 -14.81 -8.96
N LYS A 159 -16.78 -15.40 -7.81
CA LYS A 159 -16.52 -14.63 -6.58
C LYS A 159 -15.30 -13.73 -6.74
N LEU A 160 -14.26 -14.23 -7.41
CA LEU A 160 -13.05 -13.46 -7.71
C LEU A 160 -13.37 -12.27 -8.61
N GLU A 161 -14.13 -12.48 -9.67
CA GLU A 161 -14.53 -11.42 -10.59
C GLU A 161 -15.29 -10.30 -9.86
N ASP A 162 -16.28 -10.65 -9.06
CA ASP A 162 -17.05 -9.68 -8.27
C ASP A 162 -16.18 -8.95 -7.25
N ALA A 163 -15.32 -9.67 -6.54
CA ALA A 163 -14.41 -9.09 -5.55
C ALA A 163 -13.41 -8.12 -6.21
N LEU A 164 -12.86 -8.46 -7.37
CA LEU A 164 -11.96 -7.59 -8.12
C LEU A 164 -12.66 -6.32 -8.61
N LYS A 165 -13.90 -6.41 -9.07
CA LYS A 165 -14.68 -5.23 -9.47
C LYS A 165 -14.86 -4.26 -8.30
N ILE A 166 -15.26 -4.77 -7.14
CA ILE A 166 -15.45 -3.96 -5.94
C ILE A 166 -14.12 -3.35 -5.47
N ALA A 167 -13.08 -4.17 -5.38
CA ALA A 167 -11.77 -3.71 -4.93
C ALA A 167 -11.17 -2.66 -5.88
N SER A 168 -11.27 -2.87 -7.20
CA SER A 168 -10.75 -1.94 -8.21
C SER A 168 -11.48 -0.61 -8.23
N SER A 169 -12.75 -0.57 -7.81
CA SER A 169 -13.49 0.69 -7.67
C SER A 169 -13.01 1.52 -6.50
N LYS A 170 -12.41 0.92 -5.48
CA LYS A 170 -11.97 1.56 -4.22
C LYS A 170 -10.45 1.73 -4.11
N HIS A 171 -9.69 0.88 -4.78
CA HIS A 171 -8.23 0.85 -4.71
C HIS A 171 -7.61 0.62 -6.08
N ASP A 172 -6.32 0.97 -6.20
CA ASP A 172 -5.53 0.68 -7.40
C ASP A 172 -4.90 -0.69 -7.25
N ILE A 173 -5.36 -1.67 -8.02
CA ILE A 173 -4.90 -3.07 -7.95
C ILE A 173 -3.91 -3.34 -9.09
N MET A 174 -2.77 -3.92 -8.78
CA MET A 174 -1.73 -4.35 -9.70
C MET A 174 -1.35 -5.81 -9.50
#